data_bf43966110b0f3787680de8d12fad4e8
#
_entry.id   bf43966110b0f3787680de8d12fad4e8
#
_cell.length_a   1.000
_cell.length_b   1.000
_cell.length_c   1.000
_cell.angle_alpha   90.00
_cell.angle_beta   90.00
_cell.angle_gamma   90.00
#
_symmetry.space_group_name_H-M   'P 1'
#
loop_
_entity.id
_entity.type
_entity.pdbx_description
1 polymer ?
#
loop_
_entity_poly.entity_id
_entity_poly.type
_entity_poly.pdbx_seq_one_letter_code
_entity_poly.pdbx_strand_id
1 'polypeptide(L)'
;MISSVNLQDVKQKLYKKLEISGWDDKLRSFLLGSEMDKVLEILLNEAMDGKRFTPPMKYIFRAFEECPYDKVNVVIIGQDPYPQIETADGLAFSCSIKDKPEVSLQHIFKAIKESVPEEYQDPNPTNDLDRWAKQGVLLLNSAFTTTIGKPGTHQLLWRPFLINVIDSMIWNKPDMIYVFLGKKAQDYMDLIPDTGCKIAIEHPAAAAYKGSIWDHGDMFNKINECLDKLSKPKIMW
;
A
#
# COMPACT_ATOMS: atom_id res chain seq x y z
N MET A 1 2.80 -26.03 -23.75
CA MET A 1 2.37 -26.73 -22.50
C MET A 1 2.78 -25.83 -21.36
N ILE A 2 1.85 -25.07 -20.76
CA ILE A 2 2.10 -24.34 -19.51
C ILE A 2 2.10 -25.45 -18.46
N SER A 3 3.27 -25.72 -17.85
CA SER A 3 3.38 -26.61 -16.71
C SER A 3 2.33 -26.17 -15.69
N SER A 4 1.55 -27.12 -15.15
CA SER A 4 0.55 -26.86 -14.12
C SER A 4 1.18 -26.08 -12.97
N VAL A 5 0.84 -24.79 -12.86
CA VAL A 5 1.31 -23.95 -11.75
C VAL A 5 0.76 -24.57 -10.47
N ASN A 6 1.65 -25.03 -9.60
CA ASN A 6 1.24 -25.54 -8.30
C ASN A 6 0.95 -24.36 -7.38
N LEU A 7 -0.33 -24.07 -7.14
CA LEU A 7 -0.76 -22.95 -6.28
C LEU A 7 -0.18 -23.06 -4.86
N GLN A 8 0.00 -24.28 -4.35
CA GLN A 8 0.59 -24.47 -3.01
C GLN A 8 2.06 -24.02 -2.97
N ASP A 9 2.82 -24.27 -4.03
CA ASP A 9 4.21 -23.80 -4.12
C ASP A 9 4.27 -22.26 -4.20
N VAL A 10 3.32 -21.64 -4.92
CA VAL A 10 3.22 -20.18 -5.00
C VAL A 10 2.89 -19.60 -3.63
N LYS A 11 1.89 -20.13 -2.93
CA LYS A 11 1.51 -19.72 -1.57
C LYS A 11 2.67 -19.83 -0.59
N GLN A 12 3.37 -20.95 -0.60
CA GLN A 12 4.53 -21.17 0.27
C GLN A 12 5.67 -20.17 -0.02
N LYS A 13 5.92 -19.85 -1.28
CA LYS A 13 6.92 -18.82 -1.65
C LYS A 13 6.51 -17.43 -1.15
N LEU A 14 5.25 -17.05 -1.30
CA LEU A 14 4.74 -15.77 -0.82
C LEU A 14 4.79 -15.69 0.71
N TYR A 15 4.40 -16.76 1.39
CA TYR A 15 4.44 -16.86 2.86
C TYR A 15 5.88 -16.70 3.39
N LYS A 16 6.83 -17.48 2.84
CA LYS A 16 8.24 -17.42 3.25
C LYS A 16 8.90 -16.05 3.06
N LYS A 17 8.49 -15.28 2.07
CA LYS A 17 8.99 -13.92 1.87
C LYS A 17 8.70 -13.00 3.06
N LEU A 18 7.65 -13.29 3.82
CA LEU A 18 7.20 -12.46 4.94
C LEU A 18 7.78 -12.89 6.29
N GLU A 19 8.52 -14.00 6.36
CA GLU A 19 9.12 -14.51 7.62
C GLU A 19 10.07 -13.48 8.25
N ILE A 20 10.93 -12.86 7.45
CA ILE A 20 11.93 -11.89 7.97
C ILE A 20 11.26 -10.62 8.51
N SER A 21 10.12 -10.24 7.96
CA SER A 21 9.38 -9.04 8.33
C SER A 21 8.33 -9.28 9.43
N GLY A 22 8.13 -10.54 9.86
CA GLY A 22 7.18 -10.92 10.93
C GLY A 22 5.72 -10.80 10.54
N TRP A 23 5.41 -10.72 9.24
CA TRP A 23 4.05 -10.71 8.72
C TRP A 23 3.49 -12.11 8.44
N ASP A 24 4.35 -13.10 8.32
CA ASP A 24 3.98 -14.49 8.01
C ASP A 24 2.94 -15.04 8.98
N ASP A 25 3.21 -14.99 10.30
CA ASP A 25 2.27 -15.46 11.32
C ASP A 25 0.96 -14.67 11.34
N LYS A 26 1.03 -13.36 11.10
CA LYS A 26 -0.14 -12.47 11.14
C LYS A 26 -1.10 -12.72 9.97
N LEU A 27 -0.57 -13.11 8.82
CA LEU A 27 -1.32 -13.32 7.58
C LEU A 27 -1.43 -14.80 7.19
N ARG A 28 -0.94 -15.71 8.05
CA ARG A 28 -0.85 -17.15 7.78
C ARG A 28 -2.18 -17.76 7.32
N SER A 29 -3.26 -17.48 8.04
CA SER A 29 -4.58 -18.04 7.78
C SER A 29 -5.09 -17.69 6.38
N PHE A 30 -4.83 -16.49 5.93
CA PHE A 30 -5.20 -16.04 4.59
C PHE A 30 -4.24 -16.60 3.55
N LEU A 31 -2.94 -16.42 3.73
CA LEU A 31 -1.92 -16.77 2.73
C LEU A 31 -1.87 -18.27 2.42
N LEU A 32 -2.08 -19.11 3.43
CA LEU A 32 -2.09 -20.57 3.26
C LEU A 32 -3.51 -21.14 3.12
N GLY A 33 -4.55 -20.32 3.30
CA GLY A 33 -5.96 -20.70 3.23
C GLY A 33 -6.53 -20.69 1.80
N SER A 34 -7.80 -21.07 1.70
CA SER A 34 -8.56 -21.13 0.44
C SER A 34 -8.86 -19.76 -0.17
N GLU A 35 -8.85 -18.70 0.63
CA GLU A 35 -9.06 -17.34 0.11
C GLU A 35 -7.92 -16.92 -0.83
N MET A 36 -6.68 -17.27 -0.48
CA MET A 36 -5.54 -17.03 -1.37
C MET A 36 -5.57 -17.93 -2.61
N ASP A 37 -6.10 -19.14 -2.52
CA ASP A 37 -6.30 -19.99 -3.70
C ASP A 37 -7.23 -19.29 -4.71
N LYS A 38 -8.35 -18.71 -4.27
CA LYS A 38 -9.28 -17.97 -5.14
C LYS A 38 -8.60 -16.78 -5.83
N VAL A 39 -7.76 -16.03 -5.07
CA VAL A 39 -6.99 -14.91 -5.64
C VAL A 39 -6.06 -15.41 -6.75
N LEU A 40 -5.26 -16.43 -6.47
CA LEU A 40 -4.29 -16.97 -7.42
C LEU A 40 -4.96 -17.60 -8.65
N GLU A 41 -6.07 -18.31 -8.48
CA GLU A 41 -6.85 -18.88 -9.58
C GLU A 41 -7.37 -17.80 -10.52
N ILE A 42 -7.91 -16.70 -10.01
CA ILE A 42 -8.40 -15.59 -10.83
C ILE A 42 -7.25 -14.95 -11.61
N LEU A 43 -6.13 -14.64 -10.93
CA LEU A 43 -4.96 -14.06 -11.59
C LEU A 43 -4.36 -15.00 -12.65
N LEU A 44 -4.34 -16.31 -12.38
CA LEU A 44 -3.86 -17.30 -13.34
C LEU A 44 -4.79 -17.41 -14.56
N ASN A 45 -6.11 -17.45 -14.34
CA ASN A 45 -7.09 -17.51 -15.43
C ASN A 45 -7.01 -16.26 -16.31
N GLU A 46 -6.86 -15.09 -15.72
CA GLU A 46 -6.64 -13.85 -16.50
C GLU A 46 -5.35 -13.92 -17.33
N ALA A 47 -4.27 -14.45 -16.75
CA ALA A 47 -3.01 -14.64 -17.49
C ALA A 47 -3.17 -15.64 -18.65
N MET A 48 -3.93 -16.73 -18.47
CA MET A 48 -4.26 -17.69 -19.53
C MET A 48 -5.10 -17.07 -20.64
N ASP A 49 -5.97 -16.11 -20.31
CA ASP A 49 -6.76 -15.32 -21.27
C ASP A 49 -5.92 -14.20 -21.95
N GLY A 50 -4.61 -14.18 -21.72
CA GLY A 50 -3.71 -13.19 -22.30
C GLY A 50 -3.77 -11.81 -21.63
N LYS A 51 -4.49 -11.66 -20.52
CA LYS A 51 -4.47 -10.44 -19.71
C LYS A 51 -3.22 -10.41 -18.84
N ARG A 52 -2.72 -9.22 -18.60
CA ARG A 52 -1.57 -8.98 -17.72
C ARG A 52 -1.99 -8.09 -16.57
N PHE A 53 -1.48 -8.36 -15.39
CA PHE A 53 -1.69 -7.53 -14.21
C PHE A 53 -0.38 -6.87 -13.74
N THR A 54 -0.51 -5.86 -12.93
CA THR A 54 0.57 -5.09 -12.30
C THR A 54 0.28 -4.93 -10.80
N PRO A 55 1.28 -4.91 -9.90
CA PRO A 55 2.70 -5.19 -10.15
C PRO A 55 2.96 -6.65 -10.48
N PRO A 56 4.17 -7.00 -10.97
CA PRO A 56 4.58 -8.40 -11.11
C PRO A 56 4.44 -9.17 -9.79
N MET A 57 4.14 -10.48 -9.85
CA MET A 57 3.90 -11.35 -8.69
C MET A 57 4.96 -11.21 -7.59
N LYS A 58 6.22 -11.04 -7.96
CA LYS A 58 7.33 -10.89 -7.01
C LYS A 58 7.26 -9.64 -6.13
N TYR A 59 6.45 -8.65 -6.52
CA TYR A 59 6.33 -7.36 -5.82
C TYR A 59 4.98 -7.18 -5.09
N ILE A 60 4.03 -8.10 -5.23
CA ILE A 60 2.67 -7.94 -4.67
C ILE A 60 2.71 -7.65 -3.16
N PHE A 61 3.64 -8.25 -2.42
CA PHE A 61 3.77 -8.09 -0.98
C PHE A 61 4.99 -7.27 -0.54
N ARG A 62 5.61 -6.52 -1.46
CA ARG A 62 6.77 -5.69 -1.14
C ARG A 62 6.53 -4.73 0.02
N ALA A 63 5.33 -4.18 0.16
CA ALA A 63 4.99 -3.30 1.28
C ALA A 63 5.21 -3.96 2.65
N PHE A 64 4.91 -5.23 2.76
CA PHE A 64 5.14 -6.02 3.98
C PHE A 64 6.60 -6.42 4.16
N GLU A 65 7.32 -6.68 3.06
CA GLU A 65 8.74 -7.01 3.09
C GLU A 65 9.58 -5.82 3.57
N GLU A 66 9.26 -4.59 3.09
CA GLU A 66 10.01 -3.36 3.41
C GLU A 66 9.60 -2.73 4.75
N CYS A 67 8.39 -2.99 5.26
CA CYS A 67 7.89 -2.48 6.52
C CYS A 67 7.59 -3.63 7.50
N PRO A 68 8.54 -4.04 8.34
CA PRO A 68 8.34 -5.11 9.31
C PRO A 68 7.17 -4.84 10.25
N TYR A 69 6.42 -5.89 10.61
CA TYR A 69 5.20 -5.79 11.42
C TYR A 69 5.40 -4.97 12.70
N ASP A 70 6.47 -5.23 13.42
CA ASP A 70 6.73 -4.56 14.70
C ASP A 70 7.05 -3.06 14.55
N LYS A 71 7.57 -2.67 13.40
CA LYS A 71 7.92 -1.27 13.11
C LYS A 71 6.76 -0.43 12.60
N VAL A 72 5.64 -1.05 12.17
CA VAL A 72 4.51 -0.29 11.63
C VAL A 72 3.95 0.67 12.68
N ASN A 73 3.91 1.94 12.34
CA ASN A 73 3.29 3.03 13.12
C ASN A 73 2.24 3.78 12.31
N VAL A 74 2.40 3.81 10.99
CA VAL A 74 1.51 4.51 10.06
C VAL A 74 1.09 3.55 8.95
N VAL A 75 -0.18 3.54 8.59
CA VAL A 75 -0.70 2.81 7.41
C VAL A 75 -1.28 3.84 6.45
N ILE A 76 -0.74 3.92 5.25
CA ILE A 76 -1.29 4.74 4.17
C ILE A 76 -1.93 3.80 3.16
N ILE A 77 -3.24 3.98 2.91
CA ILE A 77 -3.99 3.15 1.97
C ILE A 77 -4.38 4.01 0.76
N GLY A 78 -3.85 3.63 -0.40
CA GLY A 78 -4.26 4.13 -1.71
C GLY A 78 -5.35 3.27 -2.34
N GLN A 79 -5.59 3.47 -3.63
CA GLN A 79 -6.64 2.75 -4.36
C GLN A 79 -6.11 1.50 -5.05
N ASP A 80 -5.30 1.66 -6.10
CA ASP A 80 -4.80 0.60 -6.98
C ASP A 80 -3.32 0.82 -7.28
N PRO A 81 -2.58 -0.23 -7.64
CA PRO A 81 -1.28 -0.07 -8.28
C PRO A 81 -1.40 0.73 -9.59
N TYR A 82 -0.36 1.45 -9.96
CA TYR A 82 -0.31 2.10 -11.26
C TYR A 82 -0.59 1.09 -12.39
N PRO A 83 -1.56 1.38 -13.28
CA PRO A 83 -2.00 0.40 -14.30
C PRO A 83 -1.06 0.31 -15.51
N GLN A 84 -0.02 1.14 -15.58
CA GLN A 84 0.96 1.11 -16.64
C GLN A 84 1.95 -0.04 -16.44
N ILE A 85 2.45 -0.57 -17.57
CA ILE A 85 3.49 -1.62 -17.56
C ILE A 85 4.74 -1.08 -16.85
N GLU A 86 5.37 -1.91 -16.01
CA GLU A 86 6.65 -1.61 -15.37
C GLU A 86 6.64 -0.29 -14.56
N THR A 87 5.52 0.00 -13.90
CA THR A 87 5.40 1.21 -13.10
C THR A 87 5.20 0.89 -11.63
N ALA A 88 4.18 0.10 -11.29
CA ALA A 88 3.94 -0.30 -9.90
C ALA A 88 5.01 -1.28 -9.41
N ASP A 89 5.52 -1.04 -8.22
CA ASP A 89 6.61 -1.79 -7.60
C ASP A 89 6.22 -2.45 -6.26
N GLY A 90 4.91 -2.44 -5.91
CA GLY A 90 4.37 -3.10 -4.73
C GLY A 90 4.19 -2.23 -3.49
N LEU A 91 4.70 -1.00 -3.50
CA LEU A 91 4.40 0.03 -2.51
C LEU A 91 3.37 1.00 -3.09
N ALA A 92 2.37 1.41 -2.33
CA ALA A 92 1.42 2.41 -2.79
C ALA A 92 2.14 3.72 -3.14
N PHE A 93 1.78 4.31 -4.29
CA PHE A 93 2.35 5.54 -4.86
C PHE A 93 3.80 5.46 -5.33
N SER A 94 4.54 4.41 -5.01
CA SER A 94 5.93 4.20 -5.42
C SER A 94 6.02 3.77 -6.88
N CYS A 95 7.07 4.22 -7.56
CA CYS A 95 7.38 3.86 -8.95
C CYS A 95 8.91 3.83 -9.18
N SER A 96 9.59 2.95 -8.44
CA SER A 96 11.05 2.85 -8.39
C SER A 96 11.74 2.64 -9.74
N ILE A 97 11.01 2.06 -10.71
CA ILE A 97 11.54 1.73 -12.06
C ILE A 97 11.52 2.95 -12.99
N LYS A 98 10.83 4.05 -12.62
CA LYS A 98 10.69 5.24 -13.45
C LYS A 98 11.69 6.32 -13.09
N ASP A 99 12.24 6.98 -14.12
CA ASP A 99 13.10 8.16 -13.92
C ASP A 99 12.32 9.37 -13.41
N LYS A 100 11.02 9.44 -13.74
CA LYS A 100 10.13 10.52 -13.30
C LYS A 100 8.99 9.97 -12.46
N PRO A 101 8.59 10.68 -11.39
CA PRO A 101 7.45 10.27 -10.57
C PRO A 101 6.15 10.30 -11.38
N GLU A 102 5.28 9.34 -11.11
CA GLU A 102 3.91 9.32 -11.62
C GLU A 102 3.09 10.51 -11.04
N VAL A 103 2.01 10.88 -11.70
CA VAL A 103 1.24 12.10 -11.38
C VAL A 103 0.82 12.18 -9.91
N SER A 104 0.34 11.09 -9.32
CA SER A 104 -0.01 11.06 -7.89
C SER A 104 1.20 11.32 -7.00
N LEU A 105 2.35 10.76 -7.32
CA LEU A 105 3.59 10.96 -6.55
C LEU A 105 4.13 12.39 -6.72
N GLN A 106 3.96 13.00 -7.90
CA GLN A 106 4.30 14.41 -8.10
C GLN A 106 3.49 15.33 -7.17
N HIS A 107 2.18 15.10 -7.03
CA HIS A 107 1.34 15.85 -6.09
C HIS A 107 1.78 15.64 -4.64
N ILE A 108 2.14 14.41 -4.29
CA ILE A 108 2.64 14.06 -2.95
C ILE A 108 3.95 14.82 -2.66
N PHE A 109 4.94 14.77 -3.56
CA PHE A 109 6.20 15.49 -3.37
C PHE A 109 6.02 17.01 -3.32
N LYS A 110 5.10 17.54 -4.14
CA LYS A 110 4.76 18.98 -4.10
C LYS A 110 4.17 19.35 -2.74
N ALA A 111 3.23 18.57 -2.22
CA ALA A 111 2.61 18.82 -0.92
C ALA A 111 3.65 18.76 0.22
N ILE A 112 4.56 17.79 0.20
CA ILE A 112 5.66 17.71 1.18
C ILE A 112 6.51 18.98 1.12
N LYS A 113 6.95 19.36 -0.08
CA LYS A 113 7.80 20.54 -0.26
C LYS A 113 7.14 21.85 0.20
N GLU A 114 5.82 21.98 0.06
CA GLU A 114 5.08 23.19 0.38
C GLU A 114 4.64 23.27 1.84
N SER A 115 4.43 22.15 2.52
CA SER A 115 3.80 22.14 3.86
C SER A 115 4.66 21.57 4.97
N VAL A 116 5.59 20.66 4.67
CA VAL A 116 6.40 20.01 5.72
C VAL A 116 7.62 20.86 6.04
N PRO A 117 7.99 21.07 7.34
CA PRO A 117 9.23 21.73 7.72
C PRO A 117 10.47 21.04 7.11
N GLU A 118 11.47 21.83 6.69
CA GLU A 118 12.67 21.33 5.99
C GLU A 118 13.38 20.22 6.76
N GLU A 119 13.40 20.29 8.08
CA GLU A 119 14.00 19.27 8.96
C GLU A 119 13.34 17.88 8.86
N TYR A 120 12.13 17.81 8.31
CA TYR A 120 11.39 16.56 8.06
C TYR A 120 11.18 16.26 6.56
N GLN A 121 11.89 16.98 5.68
CA GLN A 121 11.94 16.69 4.26
C GLN A 121 13.19 15.88 3.91
N ASP A 122 13.04 14.81 3.12
CA ASP A 122 14.19 14.11 2.55
C ASP A 122 14.92 15.05 1.58
N PRO A 123 16.21 15.34 1.80
CA PRO A 123 16.97 16.21 0.91
C PRO A 123 17.18 15.60 -0.50
N ASN A 124 17.02 14.29 -0.65
CA ASN A 124 17.23 13.55 -1.90
C ASN A 124 16.07 12.58 -2.19
N PRO A 125 14.84 13.09 -2.39
CA PRO A 125 13.68 12.21 -2.57
C PRO A 125 13.83 11.40 -3.86
N THR A 126 13.55 10.10 -3.77
CA THR A 126 13.51 9.18 -4.91
C THR A 126 12.08 8.72 -5.17
N ASN A 127 11.82 8.19 -6.37
CA ASN A 127 10.53 7.62 -6.73
C ASN A 127 10.26 6.27 -6.05
N ASP A 128 11.29 5.65 -5.44
CA ASP A 128 11.15 4.51 -4.53
C ASP A 128 10.81 5.02 -3.13
N LEU A 129 9.67 4.60 -2.60
CA LEU A 129 9.20 4.99 -1.26
C LEU A 129 9.60 3.99 -0.17
N ASP A 130 10.55 3.08 -0.43
CA ASP A 130 11.07 2.14 0.56
C ASP A 130 11.63 2.85 1.81
N ARG A 131 12.18 4.05 1.64
CA ARG A 131 12.66 4.88 2.74
C ARG A 131 11.56 5.26 3.76
N TRP A 132 10.30 5.41 3.30
CA TRP A 132 9.17 5.61 4.21
C TRP A 132 8.77 4.31 4.89
N ALA A 133 8.75 3.21 4.13
CA ALA A 133 8.46 1.88 4.66
C ALA A 133 9.46 1.51 5.78
N LYS A 134 10.75 1.78 5.59
CA LYS A 134 11.81 1.55 6.58
C LYS A 134 11.65 2.39 7.86
N GLN A 135 10.93 3.51 7.78
CA GLN A 135 10.57 4.34 8.93
C GLN A 135 9.25 3.91 9.62
N GLY A 136 8.63 2.83 9.17
CA GLY A 136 7.40 2.29 9.75
C GLY A 136 6.11 2.80 9.10
N VAL A 137 6.19 3.28 7.85
CA VAL A 137 5.02 3.62 7.04
C VAL A 137 4.65 2.44 6.14
N LEU A 138 3.59 1.73 6.46
CA LEU A 138 3.07 0.64 5.63
C LEU A 138 2.25 1.21 4.47
N LEU A 139 2.79 1.12 3.25
CA LEU A 139 2.24 1.71 2.04
C LEU A 139 1.40 0.68 1.26
N LEU A 140 0.11 0.64 1.51
CA LEU A 140 -0.84 -0.32 0.92
C LEU A 140 -1.74 0.33 -0.14
N ASN A 141 -2.21 -0.48 -1.08
CA ASN A 141 -3.38 -0.18 -1.90
C ASN A 141 -4.57 -1.04 -1.46
N SER A 142 -5.80 -0.55 -1.68
CA SER A 142 -7.01 -1.33 -1.40
C SER A 142 -7.15 -2.55 -2.33
N ALA A 143 -6.46 -2.54 -3.48
CA ALA A 143 -6.21 -3.71 -4.32
C ALA A 143 -4.69 -3.88 -4.52
N PHE A 144 -4.18 -5.10 -4.34
CA PHE A 144 -2.73 -5.39 -4.46
C PHE A 144 -2.29 -5.65 -5.90
N THR A 145 -3.25 -5.83 -6.80
CA THR A 145 -3.01 -5.93 -8.24
C THR A 145 -4.13 -5.23 -9.00
N THR A 146 -3.87 -4.86 -10.26
CA THR A 146 -4.89 -4.43 -11.21
C THR A 146 -4.53 -4.91 -12.61
N THR A 147 -5.51 -5.11 -13.50
CA THR A 147 -5.23 -5.43 -14.90
C THR A 147 -4.55 -4.24 -15.58
N ILE A 148 -3.49 -4.49 -16.36
CA ILE A 148 -2.77 -3.44 -17.09
C ILE A 148 -3.75 -2.62 -17.94
N GLY A 149 -3.70 -1.29 -17.80
CA GLY A 149 -4.56 -0.35 -18.48
C GLY A 149 -6.01 -0.25 -17.92
N LYS A 150 -6.36 -1.01 -16.87
CA LYS A 150 -7.72 -1.06 -16.31
C LYS A 150 -7.71 -0.93 -14.79
N PRO A 151 -7.58 0.27 -14.24
CA PRO A 151 -7.60 0.46 -12.78
C PRO A 151 -8.94 0.00 -12.19
N GLY A 152 -8.92 -0.48 -10.94
CA GLY A 152 -10.11 -0.90 -10.20
C GLY A 152 -10.56 -2.34 -10.44
N THR A 153 -9.95 -3.08 -11.37
CA THR A 153 -10.45 -4.42 -11.76
C THR A 153 -10.37 -5.46 -10.64
N HIS A 154 -9.42 -5.34 -9.72
CA HIS A 154 -9.20 -6.34 -8.66
C HIS A 154 -9.61 -5.86 -7.25
N GLN A 155 -10.37 -4.78 -7.14
CA GLN A 155 -10.81 -4.22 -5.85
C GLN A 155 -11.56 -5.25 -4.98
N LEU A 156 -12.54 -5.94 -5.57
CA LEU A 156 -13.31 -6.96 -4.84
C LEU A 156 -12.48 -8.22 -4.55
N LEU A 157 -11.54 -8.54 -5.44
CA LEU A 157 -10.66 -9.69 -5.30
C LEU A 157 -9.76 -9.58 -4.04
N TRP A 158 -9.20 -8.39 -3.80
CA TRP A 158 -8.27 -8.15 -2.70
C TRP A 158 -8.92 -7.66 -1.42
N ARG A 159 -10.22 -7.33 -1.46
CA ARG A 159 -10.96 -6.84 -0.28
C ARG A 159 -10.82 -7.76 0.96
N PRO A 160 -11.00 -9.10 0.86
CA PRO A 160 -10.85 -9.97 2.02
C PRO A 160 -9.42 -9.96 2.60
N PHE A 161 -8.41 -9.84 1.76
CA PHE A 161 -7.02 -9.77 2.19
C PHE A 161 -6.74 -8.46 2.96
N LEU A 162 -7.15 -7.31 2.45
CA LEU A 162 -6.93 -6.04 3.15
C LEU A 162 -7.68 -5.99 4.49
N ILE A 163 -8.90 -6.56 4.57
CA ILE A 163 -9.62 -6.71 5.84
C ILE A 163 -8.79 -7.55 6.82
N ASN A 164 -8.25 -8.69 6.38
CA ASN A 164 -7.40 -9.55 7.23
C ASN A 164 -6.12 -8.81 7.70
N VAL A 165 -5.50 -7.99 6.86
CA VAL A 165 -4.35 -7.16 7.22
C VAL A 165 -4.75 -6.16 8.31
N ILE A 166 -5.84 -5.42 8.12
CA ILE A 166 -6.35 -4.44 9.09
C ILE A 166 -6.67 -5.13 10.42
N ASP A 167 -7.41 -6.23 10.40
CA ASP A 167 -7.77 -7.00 11.60
C ASP A 167 -6.54 -7.48 12.37
N SER A 168 -5.48 -7.89 11.67
CA SER A 168 -4.24 -8.32 12.32
C SER A 168 -3.56 -7.22 13.13
N MET A 169 -3.84 -5.95 12.82
CA MET A 169 -3.22 -4.78 13.47
C MET A 169 -4.10 -4.16 14.56
N ILE A 170 -5.41 -4.09 14.36
CA ILE A 170 -6.34 -3.36 15.25
C ILE A 170 -6.19 -3.78 16.71
N TRP A 171 -6.15 -5.09 16.96
CA TRP A 171 -6.11 -5.64 18.33
C TRP A 171 -4.71 -5.64 18.94
N ASN A 172 -3.67 -5.68 18.12
CA ASN A 172 -2.29 -5.80 18.58
C ASN A 172 -1.53 -4.47 18.61
N LYS A 173 -2.04 -3.45 17.92
CA LYS A 173 -1.42 -2.14 17.76
C LYS A 173 -2.47 -1.03 17.82
N PRO A 174 -3.05 -0.73 19.00
CA PRO A 174 -4.14 0.24 19.13
C PRO A 174 -3.73 1.67 18.76
N ASP A 175 -2.43 2.02 18.89
CA ASP A 175 -1.89 3.36 18.66
C ASP A 175 -1.39 3.54 17.22
N MET A 176 -2.13 3.04 16.26
CA MET A 176 -1.79 3.16 14.85
C MET A 176 -2.40 4.42 14.23
N ILE A 177 -1.69 4.97 13.25
CA ILE A 177 -2.18 6.08 12.43
C ILE A 177 -2.61 5.52 11.08
N TYR A 178 -3.87 5.73 10.71
CA TYR A 178 -4.41 5.28 9.43
C TYR A 178 -4.74 6.46 8.53
N VAL A 179 -4.23 6.42 7.29
CA VAL A 179 -4.45 7.44 6.27
C VAL A 179 -5.13 6.80 5.07
N PHE A 180 -6.26 7.35 4.66
CA PHE A 180 -7.10 6.83 3.58
C PHE A 180 -7.13 7.83 2.44
N LEU A 181 -6.47 7.50 1.32
CA LEU A 181 -6.38 8.37 0.15
C LEU A 181 -7.37 7.94 -0.94
N GLY A 182 -8.47 8.68 -1.01
CA GLY A 182 -9.57 8.46 -1.96
C GLY A 182 -10.67 7.54 -1.44
N LYS A 183 -11.82 7.58 -2.12
CA LYS A 183 -13.05 6.89 -1.69
C LYS A 183 -12.87 5.39 -1.49
N LYS A 184 -12.11 4.72 -2.36
CA LYS A 184 -11.88 3.28 -2.26
C LYS A 184 -11.10 2.87 -1.01
N ALA A 185 -10.15 3.69 -0.59
CA ALA A 185 -9.47 3.50 0.68
C ALA A 185 -10.40 3.83 1.87
N GLN A 186 -11.20 4.88 1.76
CA GLN A 186 -12.15 5.30 2.79
C GLN A 186 -13.27 4.27 3.06
N ASP A 187 -13.57 3.38 2.12
CA ASP A 187 -14.52 2.25 2.30
C ASP A 187 -14.08 1.30 3.44
N TYR A 188 -12.87 1.43 3.97
CA TYR A 188 -12.33 0.63 5.07
C TYR A 188 -12.27 1.39 6.42
N MET A 189 -12.64 2.66 6.47
CA MET A 189 -12.51 3.48 7.69
C MET A 189 -13.35 2.96 8.86
N ASP A 190 -14.52 2.43 8.56
CA ASP A 190 -15.45 1.91 9.59
C ASP A 190 -14.93 0.63 10.27
N LEU A 191 -13.91 -0.02 9.69
CA LEU A 191 -13.24 -1.17 10.30
C LEU A 191 -12.30 -0.74 11.44
N ILE A 192 -11.83 0.51 11.41
CA ILE A 192 -10.86 1.02 12.39
C ILE A 192 -11.61 1.61 13.57
N PRO A 193 -11.33 1.17 14.82
CA PRO A 193 -11.89 1.77 16.04
C PRO A 193 -11.59 3.28 16.13
N ASP A 194 -12.44 4.02 16.83
CA ASP A 194 -12.27 5.48 17.01
C ASP A 194 -11.14 5.86 17.98
N THR A 195 -10.43 4.88 18.52
CA THR A 195 -9.31 5.08 19.44
C THR A 195 -8.01 5.52 18.76
N GLY A 196 -7.92 5.39 17.42
CA GLY A 196 -6.72 5.71 16.62
C GLY A 196 -6.81 7.04 15.88
N CYS A 197 -5.66 7.53 15.39
CA CYS A 197 -5.62 8.66 14.48
C CYS A 197 -6.06 8.21 13.09
N LYS A 198 -7.20 8.74 12.60
CA LYS A 198 -7.71 8.48 11.24
C LYS A 198 -7.67 9.77 10.42
N ILE A 199 -7.05 9.73 9.25
CA ILE A 199 -6.93 10.84 8.29
C ILE A 199 -7.54 10.40 6.96
N ALA A 200 -8.54 11.11 6.47
CA ALA A 200 -9.19 10.86 5.19
C ALA A 200 -8.98 12.05 4.25
N ILE A 201 -8.37 11.80 3.10
CA ILE A 201 -8.02 12.81 2.11
C ILE A 201 -8.47 12.35 0.72
N GLU A 202 -8.75 13.28 -0.17
CA GLU A 202 -9.02 12.97 -1.58
C GLU A 202 -7.77 12.35 -2.23
N HIS A 203 -7.97 11.42 -3.16
CA HIS A 203 -6.85 10.77 -3.85
C HIS A 203 -6.04 11.80 -4.67
N PRO A 204 -4.70 11.80 -4.64
CA PRO A 204 -3.89 12.78 -5.37
C PRO A 204 -4.21 12.88 -6.88
N ALA A 205 -4.52 11.75 -7.53
CA ALA A 205 -4.91 11.73 -8.94
C ALA A 205 -6.21 12.49 -9.23
N ALA A 206 -7.12 12.66 -8.26
CA ALA A 206 -8.36 13.38 -8.47
C ALA A 206 -8.12 14.86 -8.78
N ALA A 207 -7.10 15.46 -8.16
CA ALA A 207 -6.69 16.84 -8.45
C ALA A 207 -6.18 16.98 -9.90
N ALA A 208 -5.41 15.99 -10.39
CA ALA A 208 -4.94 15.99 -11.78
C ALA A 208 -6.09 15.95 -12.79
N TYR A 209 -7.11 15.11 -12.54
CA TYR A 209 -8.30 15.05 -13.41
C TYR A 209 -9.13 16.33 -13.39
N LYS A 210 -9.16 17.03 -12.27
CA LYS A 210 -9.88 18.31 -12.11
C LYS A 210 -9.08 19.52 -12.59
N GLY A 211 -7.79 19.35 -12.90
CA GLY A 211 -6.88 20.48 -13.19
C GLY A 211 -6.69 21.41 -12.00
N SER A 212 -6.81 20.90 -10.78
CA SER A 212 -6.76 21.67 -9.53
C SER A 212 -5.53 21.33 -8.69
N ILE A 213 -5.28 22.12 -7.66
CA ILE A 213 -4.29 21.78 -6.62
C ILE A 213 -4.88 20.66 -5.76
N TRP A 214 -4.06 19.66 -5.41
CA TRP A 214 -4.47 18.63 -4.48
C TRP A 214 -4.61 19.18 -3.06
N ASP A 215 -5.80 19.10 -2.50
CA ASP A 215 -6.03 19.38 -1.09
C ASP A 215 -5.57 18.16 -0.27
N HIS A 216 -4.34 18.24 0.23
CA HIS A 216 -3.74 17.21 1.08
C HIS A 216 -4.10 17.37 2.57
N GLY A 217 -4.88 18.39 2.94
CA GLY A 217 -5.36 18.61 4.32
C GLY A 217 -4.26 18.62 5.38
N ASP A 218 -3.03 18.99 4.99
CA ASP A 218 -1.83 18.98 5.85
C ASP A 218 -1.51 17.61 6.49
N MET A 219 -1.78 16.53 5.75
CA MET A 219 -1.71 15.17 6.28
C MET A 219 -0.33 14.76 6.82
N PHE A 220 0.75 15.22 6.19
CA PHE A 220 2.13 14.85 6.59
C PHE A 220 2.50 15.40 7.97
N ASN A 221 2.16 16.67 8.23
CA ASN A 221 2.34 17.27 9.55
C ASN A 221 1.43 16.62 10.59
N LYS A 222 0.15 16.38 10.25
CA LYS A 222 -0.79 15.68 11.14
C LYS A 222 -0.30 14.29 11.54
N ILE A 223 0.30 13.53 10.61
CA ILE A 223 0.91 12.23 10.92
C ILE A 223 2.06 12.43 11.93
N ASN A 224 2.97 13.37 11.66
CA ASN A 224 4.09 13.63 12.56
C ASN A 224 3.64 14.16 13.94
N GLU A 225 2.58 14.97 14.01
CA GLU A 225 1.96 15.38 15.28
C GLU A 225 1.34 14.20 16.04
N CYS A 226 0.67 13.28 15.35
CA CYS A 226 0.13 12.07 15.96
C CYS A 226 1.26 11.18 16.49
N LEU A 227 2.34 11.02 15.74
CA LEU A 227 3.52 10.26 16.18
C LEU A 227 4.17 10.88 17.43
N ASP A 228 4.30 12.21 17.45
CA ASP A 228 4.85 12.96 18.57
C ASP A 228 4.02 12.74 19.86
N LYS A 229 2.68 12.84 19.75
CA LYS A 229 1.75 12.57 20.86
C LYS A 229 1.86 11.14 21.38
N LEU A 230 2.25 10.20 20.52
CA LEU A 230 2.45 8.79 20.86
C LEU A 230 3.89 8.51 21.31
N SER A 231 4.76 9.53 21.43
CA SER A 231 6.18 9.40 21.72
C SER A 231 6.92 8.48 20.72
N LYS A 232 6.51 8.50 19.47
CA LYS A 232 7.12 7.77 18.36
C LYS A 232 7.95 8.69 17.49
N PRO A 233 9.00 8.18 16.81
CA PRO A 233 9.81 8.98 15.90
C PRO A 233 8.93 9.57 14.76
N LYS A 234 9.15 10.86 14.47
CA LYS A 234 8.57 11.52 13.31
C LYS A 234 9.15 10.97 12.00
N ILE A 235 8.38 11.04 10.94
CA ILE A 235 8.79 10.58 9.61
C ILE A 235 9.52 11.69 8.89
N MET A 236 10.63 11.34 8.27
CA MET A 236 11.33 12.12 7.24
C MET A 236 10.67 11.80 5.88
N TRP A 237 9.93 12.72 5.36
CA TRP A 237 9.14 12.54 4.13
C TRP A 237 9.93 12.74 2.84
#